data_c4f06d4172be80827f2c027b763a3f75
#
_entry.id   c4f06d4172be80827f2c027b763a3f75
#
_cell.length_a   1.000
_cell.length_b   1.000
_cell.length_c   1.000
_cell.angle_alpha   90.00
_cell.angle_beta   90.00
_cell.angle_gamma   90.00
#
_symmetry.space_group_name_H-M   'P 1'
#
loop_
_entity.id
_entity.type
_entity.pdbx_description
1 polymer ?
#
loop_
_entity_poly.entity_id
_entity_poly.type
_entity_poly.pdbx_seq_one_letter_code
_entity_poly.pdbx_strand_id
1 'polypeptide(L)'
;MDDKLFDPELLGEAWNQLQPWHRELIRKAHYLGWTTRQIAADLNVAEPIVKSQLHYALHTMRLSLADLTLRSRTTFRRNSSGRTP
;
A
#
# COMPACT_ATOMS: atom_id res chain seq x y z
N MET A 1 11.87 -3.88 13.51
CA MET A 1 12.10 -3.36 12.38
C MET A 1 10.96 -3.32 11.51
N ASP A 2 10.29 -4.33 11.39
CA ASP A 2 9.13 -4.32 10.60
C ASP A 2 8.06 -3.46 11.15
N ASP A 3 8.17 -3.09 12.40
CA ASP A 3 7.15 -2.26 13.01
C ASP A 3 6.90 -0.99 12.25
N LYS A 4 7.93 -0.43 11.64
CA LYS A 4 7.74 0.80 10.94
C LYS A 4 6.91 0.65 9.69
N LEU A 5 7.00 -0.51 9.05
CA LEU A 5 6.21 -0.74 7.87
C LEU A 5 4.74 -0.92 8.19
N PHE A 6 4.44 -1.21 9.45
CA PHE A 6 3.06 -1.40 9.84
C PHE A 6 2.56 -0.28 10.74
N ASP A 7 3.23 0.86 10.71
CA ASP A 7 2.79 2.02 11.44
C ASP A 7 1.42 2.42 10.92
N PRO A 8 0.40 2.51 11.79
CA PRO A 8 -0.95 2.82 11.32
C PRO A 8 -1.05 4.13 10.57
N GLU A 9 -0.29 5.12 10.94
CA GLU A 9 -0.34 6.40 10.24
C GLU A 9 0.21 6.28 8.84
N LEU A 10 1.36 5.64 8.71
CA LEU A 10 1.96 5.47 7.39
C LEU A 10 1.14 4.54 6.53
N LEU A 11 0.58 3.51 7.15
CA LEU A 11 -0.25 2.58 6.42
C LEU A 11 -1.49 3.27 5.88
N GLY A 12 -2.11 4.11 6.69
CA GLY A 12 -3.27 4.85 6.26
C GLY A 12 -2.95 5.80 5.13
N GLU A 13 -1.79 6.44 5.21
CA GLU A 13 -1.40 7.36 4.17
C GLU A 13 -1.10 6.63 2.86
N ALA A 14 -0.41 5.51 2.93
CA ALA A 14 -0.15 4.71 1.75
C ALA A 14 -1.46 4.20 1.14
N TRP A 15 -2.39 3.81 1.99
CA TRP A 15 -3.70 3.35 1.56
C TRP A 15 -4.43 4.45 0.80
N ASN A 16 -4.35 5.68 1.31
CA ASN A 16 -5.03 6.80 0.68
C ASN A 16 -4.41 7.20 -0.65
N GLN A 17 -3.18 6.80 -0.89
CA GLN A 17 -2.53 7.09 -2.16
C GLN A 17 -2.91 6.09 -3.24
N LEU A 18 -3.56 4.99 -2.87
CA LEU A 18 -3.97 4.02 -3.85
C LEU A 18 -5.23 4.49 -4.57
N GLN A 19 -5.39 4.05 -5.80
CA GLN A 19 -6.61 4.32 -6.53
C GLN A 19 -7.74 3.52 -5.92
N PRO A 20 -8.98 4.01 -6.02
CA PRO A 20 -10.11 3.28 -5.43
C PRO A 20 -10.21 1.84 -5.89
N TRP A 21 -9.89 1.58 -7.15
CA TRP A 21 -9.93 0.25 -7.71
C TRP A 21 -8.97 -0.68 -6.97
N HIS A 22 -7.76 -0.20 -6.74
CA HIS A 22 -6.75 -1.00 -6.06
C HIS A 22 -7.08 -1.20 -4.59
N ARG A 23 -7.65 -0.19 -3.95
CA ARG A 23 -8.07 -0.33 -2.56
C ARG A 23 -9.14 -1.39 -2.42
N GLU A 24 -10.04 -1.42 -3.39
CA GLU A 24 -11.13 -2.40 -3.35
C GLU A 24 -10.59 -3.82 -3.49
N LEU A 25 -9.61 -4.00 -4.36
CA LEU A 25 -9.01 -5.33 -4.54
C LEU A 25 -8.33 -5.80 -3.26
N ILE A 26 -7.55 -4.92 -2.65
CA ILE A 26 -6.85 -5.27 -1.43
C ILE A 26 -7.85 -5.55 -0.31
N ARG A 27 -8.89 -4.74 -0.21
CA ARG A 27 -9.88 -4.91 0.81
C ARG A 27 -10.56 -6.26 0.69
N LYS A 28 -10.95 -6.65 -0.52
CA LYS A 28 -11.62 -7.92 -0.72
C LYS A 28 -10.69 -9.09 -0.44
N ALA A 29 -9.44 -8.99 -0.87
CA ALA A 29 -8.52 -10.09 -0.71
C ALA A 29 -8.03 -10.25 0.72
N HIS A 30 -7.70 -9.16 1.38
CA HIS A 30 -7.06 -9.23 2.69
C HIS A 30 -7.98 -8.97 3.86
N TYR A 31 -8.97 -8.14 3.68
CA TYR A 31 -9.90 -7.85 4.75
C TYR A 31 -11.02 -8.88 4.78
N LEU A 32 -11.62 -9.15 3.63
CA LEU A 32 -12.71 -10.08 3.54
C LEU A 32 -12.26 -11.52 3.31
N GLY A 33 -11.00 -11.70 2.95
CA GLY A 33 -10.47 -13.03 2.76
C GLY A 33 -10.97 -13.73 1.50
N TRP A 34 -11.35 -12.98 0.49
CA TRP A 34 -11.87 -13.57 -0.74
C TRP A 34 -10.71 -14.07 -1.60
N THR A 35 -10.97 -15.11 -2.36
CA THR A 35 -9.99 -15.59 -3.32
C THR A 35 -10.04 -14.70 -4.56
N THR A 36 -9.00 -14.77 -5.36
CA THR A 36 -8.99 -13.98 -6.60
C THR A 36 -10.14 -14.41 -7.52
N ARG A 37 -10.52 -15.67 -7.46
CA ARG A 37 -11.64 -16.15 -8.24
C ARG A 37 -12.94 -15.50 -7.79
N GLN A 38 -13.13 -15.39 -6.47
CA GLN A 38 -14.33 -14.76 -5.93
C GLN A 38 -14.39 -13.30 -6.29
N ILE A 39 -13.25 -12.63 -6.21
CA ILE A 39 -13.18 -11.22 -6.56
C ILE A 39 -13.49 -11.04 -8.04
N ALA A 40 -12.93 -11.91 -8.88
CA ALA A 40 -13.17 -11.82 -10.31
C ALA A 40 -14.65 -11.96 -10.63
N ALA A 41 -15.30 -12.91 -9.96
CA ALA A 41 -16.72 -13.12 -10.17
C ALA A 41 -17.53 -11.89 -9.71
N ASP A 42 -17.16 -11.34 -8.58
CA ASP A 42 -17.86 -10.19 -8.04
C ASP A 42 -17.72 -8.96 -8.95
N LEU A 43 -16.54 -8.76 -9.49
CA LEU A 43 -16.26 -7.61 -10.33
C LEU A 43 -16.55 -7.87 -11.81
N ASN A 44 -16.88 -9.11 -12.13
CA ASN A 44 -17.19 -9.49 -13.50
C ASN A 44 -16.00 -9.25 -14.41
N VAL A 45 -14.83 -9.66 -13.99
CA VAL A 45 -13.63 -9.58 -14.81
C VAL A 45 -12.93 -10.92 -14.77
N ALA A 46 -11.95 -11.11 -15.64
CA ALA A 46 -11.22 -12.38 -15.68
C ALA A 46 -10.28 -12.46 -14.49
N GLU A 47 -10.14 -13.66 -13.94
CA GLU A 47 -9.29 -13.85 -12.77
C GLU A 47 -7.84 -13.42 -12.99
N PRO A 48 -7.22 -13.67 -14.14
CA PRO A 48 -5.86 -13.20 -14.35
C PRO A 48 -5.72 -11.69 -14.20
N ILE A 49 -6.76 -10.95 -14.54
CA ILE A 49 -6.75 -9.50 -14.38
C ILE A 49 -6.74 -9.15 -12.90
N VAL A 50 -7.55 -9.85 -12.11
CA VAL A 50 -7.57 -9.61 -10.67
C VAL A 50 -6.20 -9.90 -10.07
N LYS A 51 -5.60 -11.03 -10.46
CA LYS A 51 -4.29 -11.38 -9.92
C LYS A 51 -3.25 -10.34 -10.26
N SER A 52 -3.24 -9.90 -11.49
CA SER A 52 -2.27 -8.91 -11.94
C SER A 52 -2.46 -7.59 -11.23
N GLN A 53 -3.69 -7.13 -11.15
CA GLN A 53 -3.99 -5.84 -10.53
C GLN A 53 -3.77 -5.88 -9.03
N LEU A 54 -4.09 -6.99 -8.39
CA LEU A 54 -3.87 -7.11 -6.97
C LEU A 54 -2.38 -7.10 -6.66
N HIS A 55 -1.61 -7.81 -7.48
CA HIS A 55 -0.16 -7.82 -7.31
C HIS A 55 0.40 -6.41 -7.46
N TYR A 56 -0.08 -5.70 -8.46
CA TYR A 56 0.37 -4.33 -8.70
C TYR A 56 -0.03 -3.40 -7.54
N ALA A 57 -1.24 -3.57 -7.05
CA ALA A 57 -1.72 -2.74 -5.94
C ALA A 57 -0.89 -2.96 -4.68
N LEU A 58 -0.59 -4.20 -4.38
CA LEU A 58 0.22 -4.51 -3.21
C LEU A 58 1.65 -4.01 -3.37
N HIS A 59 2.18 -4.13 -4.57
CA HIS A 59 3.52 -3.63 -4.85
C HIS A 59 3.57 -2.11 -4.69
N THR A 60 2.57 -1.43 -5.22
CA THR A 60 2.49 0.02 -5.12
C THR A 60 2.38 0.45 -3.67
N MET A 61 1.58 -0.28 -2.89
CA MET A 61 1.44 0.05 -1.48
C MET A 61 2.74 -0.14 -0.73
N ARG A 62 3.49 -1.18 -1.05
CA ARG A 62 4.79 -1.38 -0.43
C ARG A 62 5.75 -0.27 -0.77
N LEU A 63 5.75 0.17 -2.01
CA LEU A 63 6.60 1.26 -2.42
C LEU A 63 6.21 2.55 -1.71
N SER A 64 4.92 2.80 -1.58
CA SER A 64 4.45 3.98 -0.88
C SER A 64 4.86 3.96 0.59
N LEU A 65 4.73 2.80 1.21
CA LEU A 65 5.12 2.68 2.61
C LEU A 65 6.62 2.91 2.78
N ALA A 66 7.41 2.36 1.89
CA ALA A 66 8.85 2.55 1.94
C ALA A 66 9.22 4.02 1.76
N ASP A 67 8.56 4.66 0.80
CA ASP A 67 8.82 6.06 0.53
C ASP A 67 8.43 6.94 1.71
N LEU A 68 7.28 6.69 2.29
CA LEU A 68 6.82 7.46 3.44
C LEU A 68 7.74 7.25 4.65
N THR A 69 8.20 6.04 4.83
CA THR A 69 9.13 5.74 5.91
C THR A 69 10.44 6.49 5.70
N LEU A 70 10.94 6.50 4.49
CA LEU A 70 12.17 7.20 4.19
C LEU A 70 12.01 8.69 4.35
N ARG A 71 10.89 9.23 3.92
CA ARG A 71 10.65 10.65 4.07
C ARG A 71 10.60 11.05 5.52
N SER A 72 9.95 10.23 6.31
CA SER A 72 9.84 10.50 7.72
C SER A 72 11.23 10.54 8.35
N ARG A 73 12.09 9.60 8.01
CA ARG A 73 13.43 9.60 8.50
C ARG A 73 14.24 10.74 7.98
N THR A 74 14.11 11.02 6.71
CA THR A 74 14.85 12.08 6.07
C THR A 74 14.47 13.41 6.67
N THR A 75 13.20 13.63 6.92
CA THR A 75 12.75 14.88 7.51
C THR A 75 13.35 15.05 8.89
N PHE A 76 13.34 14.01 9.68
CA PHE A 76 13.89 14.06 11.00
C PHE A 76 15.39 14.32 10.94
N ARG A 77 16.07 13.63 10.05
CA ARG A 77 17.48 13.77 9.91
C ARG A 77 17.84 15.16 9.38
N ARG A 78 17.04 15.64 8.47
CA ARG A 78 17.28 16.94 7.91
C ARG A 78 17.16 18.02 8.96
N ASN A 79 16.23 17.87 9.87
CA ASN A 79 16.11 18.83 10.93
C ASN A 79 17.34 18.85 11.76
N SER A 80 17.92 17.69 11.99
CA SER A 80 19.08 17.66 12.79
C SER A 80 20.27 18.19 12.08
N SER A 81 20.40 17.96 10.81
CA SER A 81 21.55 18.48 10.14
C SER A 81 21.27 19.74 9.44
N GLY A 82 20.06 20.09 9.33
CA GLY A 82 19.72 21.28 8.61
C GLY A 82 20.39 22.48 9.13
N ARG A 83 20.67 22.49 10.38
CA ARG A 83 21.29 23.61 10.88
C ARG A 83 22.67 23.62 10.50
N THR A 84 23.19 22.63 9.87
CA THR A 84 24.53 22.66 9.55
C THR A 84 24.69 23.28 8.32
N PRO A 85 24.54 24.09 7.85
CA PRO A 85 24.66 24.68 6.56
C PRO A 85 25.93 25.06 6.18
#